data_9d492b3b19366fb7ea9ca9c43c9b7a60
#
_entry.id   9d492b3b19366fb7ea9ca9c43c9b7a60
#
_cell.length_a   1.000
_cell.length_b   1.000
_cell.length_c   1.000
_cell.angle_alpha   90.00
_cell.angle_beta   90.00
_cell.angle_gamma   90.00
#
_symmetry.space_group_name_H-M   'P 1'
#
loop_
_entity.id
_entity.type
_entity.pdbx_description
1 polymer ?
#
loop_
_entity_poly.entity_id
_entity_poly.type
_entity_poly.pdbx_seq_one_letter_code
_entity_poly.pdbx_strand_id
1 'polypeptide(L)'
;LNTPDRKILTIEDPIEYQLAGINQMQVNTKIDVTFASALRAFLRQDPDVILVGEIRDFETVEIAIQASLTGHMVFSTVHTNDAASTFTRLTDMGVEPFLISSSVLAVQAQRLVRVVCKECRVAHQAGPIELRQLGITDPTPRTIFKPEGCEVCAGTGYSGRKGIFEVLPVTDGIRELVMARADASKIKKMALAEGMSTLRQDGVRKVLSGMTTMEEVLRVTQDDQVG
;
A
#
# COMPACT_ATOMS: atom_id res chain seq x y z
N LEU A 1 16.67 -0.92 5.73
CA LEU A 1 17.30 0.32 5.21
C LEU A 1 18.01 1.10 6.31
N ASN A 2 17.53 1.06 7.56
CA ASN A 2 18.09 1.81 8.68
C ASN A 2 19.40 1.13 9.16
N THR A 3 20.50 1.49 8.51
CA THR A 3 21.86 1.04 8.81
C THR A 3 22.76 2.24 9.06
N PRO A 4 23.87 2.11 9.83
CA PRO A 4 24.72 3.26 10.20
C PRO A 4 25.35 4.01 9.03
N ASP A 5 25.47 3.38 7.88
CA ASP A 5 26.03 3.91 6.63
C ASP A 5 24.99 4.65 5.78
N ARG A 6 23.73 4.72 6.19
CA ARG A 6 22.66 5.39 5.43
C ARG A 6 22.02 6.51 6.22
N LYS A 7 21.93 7.66 5.58
CA LYS A 7 21.25 8.84 6.12
C LYS A 7 19.79 8.85 5.68
N ILE A 8 18.90 8.60 6.64
CA ILE A 8 17.46 8.57 6.41
C ILE A 8 16.83 9.82 7.02
N LEU A 9 16.12 10.60 6.21
CA LEU A 9 15.38 11.79 6.64
C LEU A 9 13.88 11.56 6.40
N THR A 10 13.04 11.92 7.36
CA THR A 10 11.59 11.86 7.20
C THR A 10 10.92 13.19 7.51
N ILE A 11 9.84 13.48 6.80
CA ILE A 11 8.88 14.54 7.16
C ILE A 11 7.49 13.90 7.30
N GLU A 12 6.88 14.06 8.47
CA GLU A 12 5.66 13.35 8.89
C GLU A 12 4.64 14.30 9.50
N ASP A 13 3.35 13.95 9.46
CA ASP A 13 2.26 14.75 10.04
C ASP A 13 1.18 13.86 10.70
N PRO A 14 1.33 13.54 11.99
CA PRO A 14 2.49 13.71 12.87
C PRO A 14 3.51 12.55 12.77
N ILE A 15 4.58 12.61 13.58
CA ILE A 15 5.46 11.45 13.82
C ILE A 15 4.69 10.44 14.70
N GLU A 16 4.38 9.27 14.15
CA GLU A 16 3.65 8.22 14.86
C GLU A 16 4.55 7.41 15.81
N TYR A 17 5.76 7.12 15.39
CA TYR A 17 6.75 6.37 16.16
C TYR A 17 8.12 7.03 16.04
N GLN A 18 8.79 7.21 17.18
CA GLN A 18 10.19 7.63 17.19
C GLN A 18 11.10 6.45 16.86
N LEU A 19 11.90 6.58 15.82
CA LEU A 19 12.78 5.52 15.32
C LEU A 19 14.25 5.92 15.54
N ALA A 20 14.98 5.15 16.34
CA ALA A 20 16.40 5.38 16.55
C ALA A 20 17.17 5.27 15.21
N GLY A 21 18.12 6.20 14.97
CA GLY A 21 18.92 6.22 13.74
C GLY A 21 18.26 6.90 12.54
N ILE A 22 17.05 7.42 12.69
CA ILE A 22 16.34 8.18 11.65
C ILE A 22 16.16 9.63 12.10
N ASN A 23 16.47 10.57 11.23
CA ASN A 23 16.22 12.00 11.47
C ASN A 23 14.79 12.33 11.05
N GLN A 24 13.88 12.38 12.01
CA GLN A 24 12.47 12.62 11.79
C GLN A 24 12.11 14.08 12.05
N MET A 25 11.48 14.72 11.07
CA MET A 25 10.94 16.08 11.18
C MET A 25 9.42 16.01 11.15
N GLN A 26 8.77 16.79 11.99
CA GLN A 26 7.30 16.89 11.99
C GLN A 26 6.85 18.18 11.33
N VAL A 27 5.79 18.11 10.53
CA VAL A 27 5.11 19.27 9.95
C VAL A 27 4.69 20.25 11.04
N ASN A 28 4.97 21.53 10.84
CA ASN A 28 4.52 22.60 11.72
C ASN A 28 4.22 23.86 10.89
N THR A 29 2.99 24.00 10.48
CA THR A 29 2.55 25.12 9.62
C THR A 29 2.65 26.49 10.29
N LYS A 30 2.71 26.56 11.65
CA LYS A 30 2.86 27.82 12.38
C LYS A 30 4.22 28.48 12.15
N ILE A 31 5.22 27.71 11.74
CA ILE A 31 6.59 28.16 11.47
C ILE A 31 7.02 27.78 10.04
N ASP A 32 6.08 27.61 9.13
CA ASP A 32 6.29 27.31 7.71
C ASP A 32 7.07 26.01 7.43
N VAL A 33 7.05 25.05 8.36
CA VAL A 33 7.57 23.71 8.13
C VAL A 33 6.47 22.87 7.49
N THR A 34 6.49 22.79 6.15
CA THR A 34 5.60 22.00 5.31
C THR A 34 6.34 20.80 4.71
N PHE A 35 5.61 19.86 4.06
CA PHE A 35 6.24 18.77 3.31
C PHE A 35 7.20 19.30 2.24
N ALA A 36 6.79 20.29 1.46
CA ALA A 36 7.61 20.88 0.40
C ALA A 36 8.84 21.63 0.94
N SER A 37 8.67 22.47 1.99
CA SER A 37 9.81 23.23 2.56
C SER A 37 10.84 22.30 3.20
N ALA A 38 10.40 21.24 3.89
CA ALA A 38 11.27 20.24 4.48
C ALA A 38 12.04 19.45 3.41
N LEU A 39 11.37 19.00 2.34
CA LEU A 39 12.01 18.30 1.22
C LEU A 39 13.13 19.13 0.58
N ARG A 40 12.90 20.44 0.32
CA ARG A 40 13.94 21.33 -0.19
C ARG A 40 15.14 21.44 0.77
N ALA A 41 14.89 21.40 2.07
CA ALA A 41 15.97 21.42 3.06
C ALA A 41 16.74 20.09 3.07
N PHE A 42 16.05 18.96 2.95
CA PHE A 42 16.63 17.62 2.93
C PHE A 42 17.61 17.42 1.77
N LEU A 43 17.26 17.89 0.57
CA LEU A 43 18.14 17.80 -0.61
C LEU A 43 19.51 18.47 -0.44
N ARG A 44 19.66 19.38 0.55
CA ARG A 44 20.93 20.01 0.89
C ARG A 44 21.67 19.31 2.03
N GLN A 45 21.17 18.19 2.50
CA GLN A 45 21.72 17.46 3.63
C GLN A 45 22.33 16.11 3.25
N ASP A 46 22.47 15.84 1.95
CA ASP A 46 23.04 14.61 1.42
C ASP A 46 22.37 13.35 2.00
N PRO A 47 21.04 13.16 1.82
CA PRO A 47 20.33 12.00 2.29
C PRO A 47 20.46 10.83 1.31
N ASP A 48 20.53 9.59 1.83
CA ASP A 48 20.39 8.39 0.99
C ASP A 48 18.92 8.02 0.78
N VAL A 49 18.11 8.23 1.82
CA VAL A 49 16.69 7.87 1.82
C VAL A 49 15.86 9.03 2.38
N ILE A 50 14.81 9.35 1.67
CA ILE A 50 13.81 10.35 2.09
C ILE A 50 12.46 9.68 2.22
N LEU A 51 11.75 9.91 3.34
CA LEU A 51 10.35 9.54 3.48
C LEU A 51 9.50 10.80 3.65
N VAL A 52 8.55 10.95 2.74
CA VAL A 52 7.51 11.98 2.80
C VAL A 52 6.24 11.30 3.28
N GLY A 53 5.74 11.68 4.45
CA GLY A 53 4.59 11.03 5.08
C GLY A 53 3.43 10.87 4.13
N GLU A 54 3.11 11.93 3.38
CA GLU A 54 2.13 11.88 2.28
C GLU A 54 2.37 12.98 1.24
N ILE A 55 1.88 12.73 0.02
CA ILE A 55 1.84 13.70 -1.08
C ILE A 55 0.38 14.08 -1.35
N ARG A 56 0.06 15.37 -1.16
CA ARG A 56 -1.29 15.92 -1.37
C ARG A 56 -1.36 16.97 -2.49
N ASP A 57 -0.23 17.56 -2.87
CA ASP A 57 -0.15 18.70 -3.77
C ASP A 57 0.98 18.56 -4.78
N PHE A 58 0.88 19.37 -5.86
CA PHE A 58 1.84 19.35 -6.96
C PHE A 58 3.24 19.76 -6.52
N GLU A 59 3.38 20.77 -5.64
CA GLU A 59 4.69 21.24 -5.20
C GLU A 59 5.47 20.14 -4.50
N THR A 60 4.83 19.41 -3.59
CA THR A 60 5.46 18.31 -2.85
C THR A 60 5.86 17.17 -3.79
N VAL A 61 4.99 16.75 -4.72
CA VAL A 61 5.31 15.66 -5.66
C VAL A 61 6.43 16.04 -6.62
N GLU A 62 6.45 17.28 -7.11
CA GLU A 62 7.49 17.77 -8.01
C GLU A 62 8.88 17.66 -7.35
N ILE A 63 9.02 18.12 -6.10
CA ILE A 63 10.30 18.04 -5.38
C ILE A 63 10.66 16.58 -5.09
N ALA A 64 9.71 15.72 -4.73
CA ALA A 64 9.93 14.30 -4.48
C ALA A 64 10.45 13.57 -5.73
N ILE A 65 9.87 13.88 -6.90
CA ILE A 65 10.31 13.34 -8.19
C ILE A 65 11.72 13.85 -8.53
N GLN A 66 11.99 15.14 -8.37
CA GLN A 66 13.33 15.71 -8.60
C GLN A 66 14.38 15.02 -7.71
N ALA A 67 14.05 14.79 -6.43
CA ALA A 67 14.91 14.04 -5.52
C ALA A 67 15.21 12.64 -6.04
N SER A 68 14.19 11.92 -6.49
CA SER A 68 14.32 10.58 -7.06
C SER A 68 15.21 10.57 -8.32
N LEU A 69 15.03 11.52 -9.23
CA LEU A 69 15.82 11.64 -10.47
C LEU A 69 17.28 12.01 -10.21
N THR A 70 17.59 12.63 -9.07
CA THR A 70 18.97 12.94 -8.64
C THR A 70 19.63 11.83 -7.82
N GLY A 71 19.01 10.64 -7.72
CA GLY A 71 19.61 9.44 -7.15
C GLY A 71 19.21 9.09 -5.73
N HIS A 72 18.32 9.89 -5.11
CA HIS A 72 17.82 9.59 -3.77
C HIS A 72 16.70 8.53 -3.81
N MET A 73 16.67 7.63 -2.85
CA MET A 73 15.52 6.74 -2.66
C MET A 73 14.41 7.49 -1.93
N VAL A 74 13.27 7.68 -2.60
CA VAL A 74 12.13 8.41 -2.02
C VAL A 74 10.96 7.47 -1.76
N PHE A 75 10.46 7.47 -0.52
CA PHE A 75 9.22 6.82 -0.14
C PHE A 75 8.16 7.85 0.18
N SER A 76 6.92 7.59 -0.23
CA SER A 76 5.79 8.43 0.15
C SER A 76 4.48 7.64 0.13
N THR A 77 3.42 8.24 0.65
CA THR A 77 2.06 7.73 0.51
C THR A 77 1.20 8.65 -0.34
N VAL A 78 0.27 8.06 -1.05
CA VAL A 78 -0.74 8.77 -1.84
C VAL A 78 -2.11 8.14 -1.53
N HIS A 79 -3.15 8.97 -1.38
CA HIS A 79 -4.49 8.47 -1.09
C HIS A 79 -5.16 7.93 -2.35
N THR A 80 -5.07 6.62 -2.55
CA THR A 80 -5.71 5.86 -3.64
C THR A 80 -6.28 4.54 -3.11
N ASN A 81 -7.25 3.97 -3.83
CA ASN A 81 -7.89 2.73 -3.41
C ASN A 81 -7.06 1.49 -3.74
N ASP A 82 -6.35 1.52 -4.87
CA ASP A 82 -5.47 0.45 -5.34
C ASP A 82 -4.16 1.02 -5.92
N ALA A 83 -3.23 0.15 -6.27
CA ALA A 83 -1.92 0.56 -6.77
C ALA A 83 -2.01 1.23 -8.16
N ALA A 84 -2.85 0.72 -9.06
CA ALA A 84 -2.97 1.25 -10.42
C ALA A 84 -3.51 2.68 -10.46
N SER A 85 -4.46 3.02 -9.58
CA SER A 85 -5.06 4.36 -9.48
C SER A 85 -4.07 5.44 -9.06
N THR A 86 -2.92 5.07 -8.50
CA THR A 86 -1.87 6.02 -8.13
C THR A 86 -1.32 6.77 -9.34
N PHE A 87 -1.16 6.13 -10.47
CA PHE A 87 -0.66 6.78 -11.69
C PHE A 87 -1.62 7.85 -12.21
N THR A 88 -2.92 7.54 -12.24
CA THR A 88 -3.96 8.51 -12.57
C THR A 88 -3.95 9.67 -11.59
N ARG A 89 -3.86 9.38 -10.29
CA ARG A 89 -3.82 10.41 -9.24
C ARG A 89 -2.64 11.36 -9.38
N LEU A 90 -1.43 10.84 -9.67
CA LEU A 90 -0.25 11.66 -9.91
C LEU A 90 -0.42 12.55 -11.17
N THR A 91 -1.00 12.00 -12.22
CA THR A 91 -1.32 12.76 -13.45
C THR A 91 -2.35 13.85 -13.17
N ASP A 92 -3.41 13.57 -12.41
CA ASP A 92 -4.44 14.54 -12.00
C ASP A 92 -3.89 15.66 -11.13
N MET A 93 -2.82 15.38 -10.37
CA MET A 93 -2.09 16.39 -9.61
C MET A 93 -1.20 17.28 -10.48
N GLY A 94 -1.12 17.02 -11.80
CA GLY A 94 -0.36 17.80 -12.75
C GLY A 94 1.02 17.26 -13.09
N VAL A 95 1.38 16.07 -12.61
CA VAL A 95 2.68 15.47 -12.93
C VAL A 95 2.68 14.95 -14.36
N GLU A 96 3.70 15.32 -15.12
CA GLU A 96 3.85 14.83 -16.49
C GLU A 96 4.17 13.32 -16.53
N PRO A 97 3.51 12.54 -17.42
CA PRO A 97 3.66 11.09 -17.50
C PRO A 97 5.11 10.60 -17.61
N PHE A 98 5.96 11.33 -18.34
CA PHE A 98 7.36 10.93 -18.49
C PHE A 98 8.14 11.02 -17.17
N LEU A 99 7.79 11.95 -16.27
CA LEU A 99 8.38 12.05 -14.95
C LEU A 99 7.94 10.89 -14.04
N ILE A 100 6.65 10.54 -14.09
CA ILE A 100 6.10 9.39 -13.35
C ILE A 100 6.80 8.10 -13.81
N SER A 101 6.84 7.86 -15.12
CA SER A 101 7.43 6.64 -15.69
C SER A 101 8.93 6.50 -15.42
N SER A 102 9.65 7.61 -15.26
CA SER A 102 11.10 7.63 -15.02
C SER A 102 11.48 7.54 -13.54
N SER A 103 10.60 7.97 -12.62
CA SER A 103 10.91 8.08 -11.19
C SER A 103 10.25 7.00 -10.34
N VAL A 104 9.03 6.57 -10.66
CA VAL A 104 8.31 5.57 -9.85
C VAL A 104 8.81 4.17 -10.15
N LEU A 105 9.29 3.47 -9.14
CA LEU A 105 9.81 2.09 -9.26
C LEU A 105 8.72 1.05 -8.98
N ALA A 106 7.90 1.30 -7.99
CA ALA A 106 6.79 0.43 -7.62
C ALA A 106 5.73 1.20 -6.83
N VAL A 107 4.50 0.72 -6.86
CA VAL A 107 3.41 1.18 -6.01
C VAL A 107 2.89 0.01 -5.18
N GLN A 108 2.69 0.25 -3.88
CA GLN A 108 2.10 -0.73 -2.98
C GLN A 108 0.81 -0.19 -2.39
N ALA A 109 -0.30 -0.90 -2.62
CA ALA A 109 -1.52 -0.68 -1.86
C ALA A 109 -1.57 -1.64 -0.65
N GLN A 110 -2.17 -1.17 0.44
CA GLN A 110 -2.29 -1.90 1.70
C GLN A 110 -3.66 -1.68 2.32
N ARG A 111 -4.21 -2.76 2.90
CA ARG A 111 -5.36 -2.71 3.82
C ARG A 111 -5.06 -3.56 5.05
N LEU A 112 -5.66 -3.21 6.18
CA LEU A 112 -5.56 -4.01 7.39
C LEU A 112 -6.80 -4.88 7.56
N VAL A 113 -6.57 -6.17 7.83
CA VAL A 113 -7.58 -7.16 8.23
C VAL A 113 -7.35 -7.54 9.69
N ARG A 114 -8.42 -7.80 10.42
CA ARG A 114 -8.33 -8.34 11.78
C ARG A 114 -7.85 -9.79 11.72
N VAL A 115 -6.99 -10.17 12.65
CA VAL A 115 -6.51 -11.55 12.79
C VAL A 115 -7.53 -12.32 13.62
N VAL A 116 -7.96 -13.50 13.14
CA VAL A 116 -8.89 -14.33 13.90
C VAL A 116 -8.23 -14.82 15.18
N CYS A 117 -8.95 -14.78 16.29
CA CYS A 117 -8.44 -15.21 17.59
C CYS A 117 -8.12 -16.71 17.57
N LYS A 118 -6.90 -17.07 17.92
CA LYS A 118 -6.45 -18.46 17.90
C LYS A 118 -7.15 -19.34 18.94
N GLU A 119 -7.60 -18.74 20.04
CA GLU A 119 -8.20 -19.46 21.17
C GLU A 119 -9.66 -19.86 20.91
N CYS A 120 -10.38 -19.08 20.07
CA CYS A 120 -11.80 -19.34 19.87
C CYS A 120 -12.21 -19.45 18.38
N ARG A 121 -11.24 -19.55 17.47
CA ARG A 121 -11.58 -19.80 16.07
C ARG A 121 -12.11 -21.21 15.87
N VAL A 122 -13.16 -21.33 15.08
CA VAL A 122 -13.76 -22.63 14.73
C VAL A 122 -13.47 -22.94 13.27
N ALA A 123 -12.97 -24.16 13.03
CA ALA A 123 -12.75 -24.65 11.68
C ALA A 123 -14.09 -24.84 10.95
N HIS A 124 -14.19 -24.35 9.74
CA HIS A 124 -15.34 -24.43 8.87
C HIS A 124 -14.93 -24.91 7.48
N GLN A 125 -15.67 -25.86 6.92
CA GLN A 125 -15.46 -26.32 5.54
C GLN A 125 -16.19 -25.36 4.59
N ALA A 126 -15.43 -24.51 3.90
CA ALA A 126 -15.99 -23.59 2.91
C ALA A 126 -16.61 -24.37 1.75
N GLY A 127 -17.89 -24.15 1.52
CA GLY A 127 -18.62 -24.75 0.41
C GLY A 127 -18.39 -24.02 -0.92
N PRO A 128 -18.92 -24.55 -2.03
CA PRO A 128 -18.69 -23.97 -3.37
C PRO A 128 -19.15 -22.52 -3.54
N ILE A 129 -20.13 -22.07 -2.75
CA ILE A 129 -20.62 -20.66 -2.79
C ILE A 129 -19.59 -19.74 -2.13
N GLU A 130 -19.10 -20.10 -0.93
CA GLU A 130 -18.09 -19.32 -0.20
C GLU A 130 -16.77 -19.26 -0.99
N LEU A 131 -16.36 -20.38 -1.59
CA LEU A 131 -15.16 -20.43 -2.44
C LEU A 131 -15.28 -19.50 -3.66
N ARG A 132 -16.44 -19.47 -4.32
CA ARG A 132 -16.68 -18.53 -5.44
C ARG A 132 -16.64 -17.08 -4.99
N GLN A 133 -17.15 -16.74 -3.80
CA GLN A 133 -17.05 -15.40 -3.25
C GLN A 133 -15.58 -14.98 -2.97
N LEU A 134 -14.73 -15.94 -2.68
CA LEU A 134 -13.28 -15.75 -2.57
C LEU A 134 -12.55 -15.75 -3.93
N GLY A 135 -13.27 -15.93 -5.05
CA GLY A 135 -12.67 -16.02 -6.38
C GLY A 135 -11.98 -17.36 -6.66
N ILE A 136 -12.29 -18.41 -5.87
CA ILE A 136 -11.75 -19.76 -6.04
C ILE A 136 -12.72 -20.55 -6.91
N THR A 137 -12.27 -20.96 -8.09
CA THR A 137 -13.08 -21.73 -9.07
C THR A 137 -13.09 -23.23 -8.77
N ASP A 138 -12.04 -23.75 -8.11
CA ASP A 138 -11.97 -25.15 -7.68
C ASP A 138 -13.01 -25.40 -6.57
N PRO A 139 -14.00 -26.31 -6.79
CA PRO A 139 -15.08 -26.57 -5.85
C PRO A 139 -14.66 -27.45 -4.65
N THR A 140 -13.43 -27.93 -4.61
CA THR A 140 -12.92 -28.77 -3.51
C THR A 140 -13.02 -28.03 -2.18
N PRO A 141 -13.74 -28.59 -1.18
CA PRO A 141 -13.89 -27.94 0.13
C PRO A 141 -12.55 -27.59 0.75
N ARG A 142 -12.45 -26.37 1.28
CA ARG A 142 -11.25 -25.85 1.95
C ARG A 142 -11.58 -25.48 3.38
N THR A 143 -10.68 -25.82 4.30
CA THR A 143 -10.83 -25.38 5.68
C THR A 143 -10.50 -23.90 5.80
N ILE A 144 -11.46 -23.13 6.28
CA ILE A 144 -11.30 -21.74 6.71
C ILE A 144 -11.71 -21.64 8.19
N PHE A 145 -11.56 -20.46 8.78
CA PHE A 145 -11.90 -20.27 10.18
C PHE A 145 -12.93 -19.17 10.36
N LYS A 146 -13.87 -19.39 11.31
CA LYS A 146 -14.85 -18.41 11.74
C LYS A 146 -14.53 -17.93 13.17
N PRO A 147 -14.80 -16.65 13.48
CA PRO A 147 -14.62 -16.12 14.82
C PRO A 147 -15.81 -16.51 15.70
N GLU A 148 -15.58 -16.98 16.92
CA GLU A 148 -16.66 -17.28 17.88
C GLU A 148 -16.75 -16.22 18.97
N GLY A 149 -15.59 -15.87 19.54
CA GLY A 149 -15.50 -14.95 20.67
C GLY A 149 -15.18 -15.70 21.98
N CYS A 150 -14.26 -15.13 22.77
CA CYS A 150 -13.88 -15.64 24.08
C CYS A 150 -13.37 -14.49 24.97
N GLU A 151 -13.06 -14.77 26.22
CA GLU A 151 -12.51 -13.79 27.16
C GLU A 151 -11.20 -13.16 26.65
N VAL A 152 -10.31 -13.96 26.04
CA VAL A 152 -9.00 -13.49 25.52
C VAL A 152 -9.15 -12.40 24.45
N CYS A 153 -10.17 -12.50 23.60
CA CYS A 153 -10.44 -11.50 22.56
C CYS A 153 -11.58 -10.54 22.95
N ALA A 154 -11.98 -10.50 24.22
CA ALA A 154 -13.09 -9.70 24.74
C ALA A 154 -14.39 -9.89 23.92
N GLY A 155 -14.71 -11.15 23.57
CA GLY A 155 -15.92 -11.50 22.83
C GLY A 155 -15.91 -11.18 21.34
N THR A 156 -14.86 -10.52 20.80
CA THR A 156 -14.83 -10.05 19.41
C THR A 156 -14.53 -11.15 18.38
N GLY A 157 -13.90 -12.25 18.79
CA GLY A 157 -13.39 -13.30 17.90
C GLY A 157 -12.14 -12.93 17.13
N TYR A 158 -11.53 -11.73 17.38
CA TYR A 158 -10.34 -11.25 16.71
C TYR A 158 -9.29 -10.74 17.70
N SER A 159 -8.00 -10.85 17.32
CA SER A 159 -6.87 -10.38 18.11
C SER A 159 -5.77 -9.84 17.21
N GLY A 160 -5.58 -8.52 17.23
CA GLY A 160 -4.59 -7.84 16.40
C GLY A 160 -5.02 -7.66 14.94
N ARG A 161 -4.10 -7.12 14.14
CA ARG A 161 -4.31 -6.81 12.72
C ARG A 161 -3.11 -7.25 11.89
N LYS A 162 -3.35 -7.56 10.61
CA LYS A 162 -2.32 -7.90 9.63
C LYS A 162 -2.61 -7.15 8.32
N GLY A 163 -1.54 -6.75 7.61
CA GLY A 163 -1.68 -6.15 6.28
C GLY A 163 -2.02 -7.20 5.22
N ILE A 164 -2.85 -6.83 4.28
CA ILE A 164 -2.93 -7.44 2.94
C ILE A 164 -2.36 -6.44 1.96
N PHE A 165 -1.69 -6.93 0.91
CA PHE A 165 -0.87 -6.11 0.04
C PHE A 165 -1.15 -6.41 -1.43
N GLU A 166 -1.05 -5.36 -2.24
CA GLU A 166 -0.96 -5.39 -3.69
C GLU A 166 0.29 -4.62 -4.06
N VAL A 167 1.21 -5.24 -4.79
CA VAL A 167 2.46 -4.60 -5.20
C VAL A 167 2.54 -4.60 -6.71
N LEU A 168 2.62 -3.40 -7.29
CA LEU A 168 2.72 -3.14 -8.72
C LEU A 168 4.11 -2.59 -9.03
N PRO A 169 5.03 -3.43 -9.55
CA PRO A 169 6.30 -2.95 -10.09
C PRO A 169 6.08 -2.16 -11.38
N VAL A 170 6.84 -1.10 -11.60
CA VAL A 170 6.76 -0.30 -12.83
C VAL A 170 7.66 -0.92 -13.90
N THR A 171 7.10 -1.88 -14.62
CA THR A 171 7.73 -2.54 -15.77
C THR A 171 7.69 -1.66 -17.02
N ASP A 172 8.33 -2.09 -18.10
CA ASP A 172 8.30 -1.35 -19.36
C ASP A 172 6.87 -1.27 -19.92
N GLY A 173 6.06 -2.35 -19.82
CA GLY A 173 4.66 -2.34 -20.22
C GLY A 173 3.82 -1.35 -19.41
N ILE A 174 4.06 -1.24 -18.11
CA ILE A 174 3.40 -0.24 -17.26
C ILE A 174 3.85 1.17 -17.64
N ARG A 175 5.16 1.39 -17.90
CA ARG A 175 5.69 2.69 -18.37
C ARG A 175 5.02 3.17 -19.64
N GLU A 176 4.85 2.30 -20.63
CA GLU A 176 4.18 2.61 -21.89
C GLU A 176 2.73 3.08 -21.67
N LEU A 177 1.99 2.38 -20.79
CA LEU A 177 0.62 2.75 -20.44
C LEU A 177 0.55 4.09 -19.70
N VAL A 178 1.47 4.35 -18.77
CA VAL A 178 1.56 5.63 -18.06
C VAL A 178 1.86 6.77 -19.05
N MET A 179 2.82 6.57 -19.96
CA MET A 179 3.17 7.54 -21.01
C MET A 179 1.98 7.84 -21.93
N ALA A 180 1.16 6.82 -22.23
CA ALA A 180 -0.05 6.94 -23.02
C ALA A 180 -1.24 7.52 -22.24
N ARG A 181 -1.07 7.92 -20.98
CA ARG A 181 -2.15 8.38 -20.06
C ARG A 181 -3.31 7.38 -20.01
N ALA A 182 -3.00 6.08 -19.99
CA ALA A 182 -4.01 5.04 -19.91
C ALA A 182 -4.75 5.10 -18.54
N ASP A 183 -6.01 4.69 -18.56
CA ASP A 183 -6.81 4.61 -17.35
C ASP A 183 -6.30 3.50 -16.40
N ALA A 184 -6.64 3.63 -15.11
CA ALA A 184 -6.21 2.70 -14.06
C ALA A 184 -6.61 1.23 -14.35
N SER A 185 -7.75 0.99 -15.05
CA SER A 185 -8.20 -0.35 -15.40
C SER A 185 -7.26 -1.04 -16.40
N LYS A 186 -6.76 -0.30 -17.39
CA LYS A 186 -5.77 -0.84 -18.34
C LYS A 186 -4.44 -1.14 -17.66
N ILE A 187 -3.98 -0.24 -16.78
CA ILE A 187 -2.76 -0.43 -15.99
C ILE A 187 -2.92 -1.67 -15.09
N LYS A 188 -4.06 -1.81 -14.40
CA LYS A 188 -4.36 -2.96 -13.56
C LYS A 188 -4.38 -4.28 -14.35
N LYS A 189 -5.00 -4.30 -15.53
CA LYS A 189 -5.01 -5.48 -16.42
C LYS A 189 -3.61 -5.91 -16.84
N MET A 190 -2.76 -4.96 -17.23
CA MET A 190 -1.36 -5.23 -17.57
C MET A 190 -0.60 -5.79 -16.37
N ALA A 191 -0.71 -5.14 -15.21
CA ALA A 191 -0.05 -5.59 -13.98
C ALA A 191 -0.45 -7.02 -13.59
N LEU A 192 -1.75 -7.37 -13.71
CA LEU A 192 -2.24 -8.73 -13.47
C LEU A 192 -1.67 -9.73 -14.48
N ALA A 193 -1.59 -9.37 -15.76
CA ALA A 193 -0.98 -10.21 -16.79
C ALA A 193 0.52 -10.46 -16.53
N GLU A 194 1.21 -9.51 -15.90
CA GLU A 194 2.61 -9.60 -15.48
C GLU A 194 2.81 -10.26 -14.10
N GLY A 195 1.74 -10.77 -13.48
CA GLY A 195 1.81 -11.56 -12.25
C GLY A 195 1.56 -10.80 -10.95
N MET A 196 1.08 -9.55 -11.00
CA MET A 196 0.64 -8.85 -9.80
C MET A 196 -0.49 -9.62 -9.11
N SER A 197 -0.45 -9.69 -7.78
CA SER A 197 -1.58 -10.19 -6.97
C SER A 197 -2.36 -9.02 -6.40
N THR A 198 -3.70 -9.06 -6.51
CA THR A 198 -4.56 -8.03 -5.91
C THR A 198 -4.62 -8.14 -4.38
N LEU A 199 -5.10 -7.06 -3.73
CA LEU A 199 -5.42 -7.08 -2.30
C LEU A 199 -6.32 -8.26 -1.93
N ARG A 200 -7.34 -8.54 -2.76
CA ARG A 200 -8.24 -9.67 -2.54
C ARG A 200 -7.53 -11.02 -2.62
N GLN A 201 -6.70 -11.24 -3.64
CA GLN A 201 -5.95 -12.49 -3.79
C GLN A 201 -4.97 -12.72 -2.62
N ASP A 202 -4.29 -11.66 -2.14
CA ASP A 202 -3.45 -11.77 -0.94
C ASP A 202 -4.28 -12.04 0.31
N GLY A 203 -5.44 -11.39 0.44
CA GLY A 203 -6.40 -11.66 1.51
C GLY A 203 -6.89 -13.10 1.51
N VAL A 204 -7.24 -13.65 0.34
CA VAL A 204 -7.66 -15.05 0.21
C VAL A 204 -6.58 -16.02 0.66
N ARG A 205 -5.32 -15.79 0.30
CA ARG A 205 -4.21 -16.61 0.82
C ARG A 205 -4.16 -16.60 2.36
N LYS A 206 -4.43 -15.44 2.99
CA LYS A 206 -4.47 -15.31 4.45
C LYS A 206 -5.71 -15.95 5.09
N VAL A 207 -6.85 -15.98 4.40
CA VAL A 207 -8.03 -16.76 4.82
C VAL A 207 -7.71 -18.26 4.82
N LEU A 208 -7.16 -18.77 3.74
CA LEU A 208 -6.80 -20.18 3.60
C LEU A 208 -5.70 -20.63 4.59
N SER A 209 -4.82 -19.72 5.00
CA SER A 209 -3.82 -19.97 6.06
C SER A 209 -4.40 -19.90 7.48
N GLY A 210 -5.68 -19.56 7.64
CA GLY A 210 -6.33 -19.40 8.94
C GLY A 210 -5.90 -18.16 9.73
N MET A 211 -5.38 -17.15 9.06
CA MET A 211 -4.94 -15.90 9.68
C MET A 211 -6.09 -14.91 9.89
N THR A 212 -7.00 -14.83 8.94
CA THR A 212 -8.15 -13.93 8.96
C THR A 212 -9.40 -14.66 8.47
N THR A 213 -10.52 -13.97 8.42
CA THR A 213 -11.79 -14.53 7.96
C THR A 213 -12.16 -14.03 6.56
N MET A 214 -13.06 -14.76 5.90
CA MET A 214 -13.60 -14.37 4.60
C MET A 214 -14.28 -13.00 4.67
N GLU A 215 -15.09 -12.78 5.70
CA GLU A 215 -15.84 -11.53 5.92
C GLU A 215 -14.91 -10.32 6.01
N GLU A 216 -13.78 -10.45 6.72
CA GLU A 216 -12.80 -9.37 6.83
C GLU A 216 -12.19 -9.00 5.48
N VAL A 217 -11.79 -10.01 4.70
CA VAL A 217 -11.20 -9.76 3.37
C VAL A 217 -12.23 -9.12 2.44
N LEU A 218 -13.45 -9.67 2.39
CA LEU A 218 -14.51 -9.13 1.56
C LEU A 218 -14.84 -7.69 1.93
N ARG A 219 -14.91 -7.38 3.22
CA ARG A 219 -15.20 -6.04 3.74
C ARG A 219 -14.20 -4.98 3.27
N VAL A 220 -12.90 -5.30 3.29
CA VAL A 220 -11.84 -4.31 2.96
C VAL A 220 -11.45 -4.28 1.48
N THR A 221 -12.00 -5.20 0.67
CA THR A 221 -11.70 -5.31 -0.76
C THR A 221 -12.97 -5.25 -1.62
N GLN A 222 -14.02 -4.55 -1.17
CA GLN A 222 -15.28 -4.41 -1.92
C GLN A 222 -15.07 -3.75 -3.29
N ASP A 223 -14.18 -2.75 -3.35
CA ASP A 223 -13.89 -2.00 -4.57
C ASP A 223 -13.15 -2.83 -5.64
N ASP A 224 -12.57 -3.99 -5.29
CA ASP A 224 -11.87 -4.87 -6.22
C ASP A 224 -12.81 -5.70 -7.13
N GLN A 225 -14.13 -5.59 -6.97
CA GLN A 225 -15.11 -6.35 -7.75
C GLN A 225 -15.57 -5.67 -9.04
N VAL A 226 -15.14 -4.44 -9.29
CA VAL A 226 -15.52 -3.68 -10.49
C VAL A 226 -14.41 -3.84 -11.54
N GLY A 227 -14.52 -4.92 -12.35
CA GLY A 227 -13.59 -5.17 -13.44
C GLY A 227 -13.98 -6.41 -14.22
#